data_7caabdf718cfdffa03d109b2678f0875
#
_entry.id   7caabdf718cfdffa03d109b2678f0875
#
_cell.length_a   1.000
_cell.length_b   1.000
_cell.length_c   1.000
_cell.angle_alpha   90.00
_cell.angle_beta   90.00
_cell.angle_gamma   90.00
#
_symmetry.space_group_name_H-M   'P 1'
#
loop_
_entity.id
_entity.type
_entity.pdbx_description
1 polymer ?
#
loop_
_entity_poly.entity_id
_entity_poly.type
_entity_poly.pdbx_seq_one_letter_code
_entity_poly.pdbx_strand_id
1 'polypeptide(L)'
;MARPEAKAVGNLLGTPVSFAYAVKAGPWIFLNGHEAFDFESGIPEAVAGLAGFPLFGRPRSRREGDFILHRMRQILREFGSDLSHGVRLDQYYPHPRAVAAYHLARHAEFGDYIPPSTSVIMERCFGADTTISSSLVAVVPGAEYEIRKVHPEGVASAPTSGFVPTVVCNEFVFVAGQMAHNPGQGLDPRAHVPEHSAWAGTEIASRPNS
;
A
#
# COMPACT_ATOMS: atom_id res chain seq x y z
N MET A 1 -22.69 -2.58 -20.66
CA MET A 1 -21.57 -2.63 -19.68
C MET A 1 -21.51 -4.03 -19.10
N ALA A 2 -20.32 -4.65 -19.03
CA ALA A 2 -20.16 -5.93 -18.34
C ALA A 2 -20.43 -5.76 -16.85
N ARG A 3 -21.04 -6.77 -16.23
CA ARG A 3 -21.29 -6.76 -14.78
C ARG A 3 -19.95 -6.88 -14.05
N PRO A 4 -19.69 -6.11 -12.97
CA PRO A 4 -18.47 -6.26 -12.17
C PRO A 4 -18.34 -7.68 -11.61
N GLU A 5 -17.13 -8.21 -11.65
CA GLU A 5 -16.77 -9.49 -11.04
C GLU A 5 -16.13 -9.24 -9.68
N ALA A 6 -16.53 -9.95 -8.64
CA ALA A 6 -16.02 -9.77 -7.29
C ALA A 6 -15.40 -11.06 -6.75
N LYS A 7 -14.20 -10.95 -6.17
CA LYS A 7 -13.63 -11.97 -5.28
C LYS A 7 -14.12 -11.67 -3.87
N ALA A 8 -15.27 -12.22 -3.53
CA ALA A 8 -15.93 -11.99 -2.26
C ALA A 8 -15.52 -13.02 -1.19
N VAL A 9 -15.46 -12.53 0.04
CA VAL A 9 -15.51 -13.36 1.25
C VAL A 9 -16.95 -13.38 1.73
N GLY A 10 -17.41 -14.49 2.30
CA GLY A 10 -18.75 -14.60 2.86
C GLY A 10 -19.01 -13.61 4.00
N ASN A 11 -19.59 -14.08 5.08
CA ASN A 11 -19.95 -13.24 6.21
C ASN A 11 -18.73 -12.69 6.94
N LEU A 12 -18.67 -11.36 7.11
CA LEU A 12 -17.63 -10.72 7.90
C LEU A 12 -17.88 -10.98 9.39
N LEU A 13 -17.01 -11.76 10.04
CA LEU A 13 -17.08 -12.06 11.47
C LEU A 13 -18.48 -12.55 11.94
N GLY A 14 -19.14 -13.38 11.14
CA GLY A 14 -20.47 -13.90 11.44
C GLY A 14 -21.62 -12.91 11.24
N THR A 15 -21.36 -11.72 10.72
CA THR A 15 -22.38 -10.73 10.36
C THR A 15 -22.91 -10.97 8.94
N PRO A 16 -24.09 -10.48 8.54
CA PRO A 16 -24.59 -10.57 7.17
C PRO A 16 -23.85 -9.63 6.18
N VAL A 17 -22.75 -9.00 6.61
CA VAL A 17 -21.95 -8.11 5.77
C VAL A 17 -20.98 -8.94 4.95
N SER A 18 -21.00 -8.77 3.64
CA SER A 18 -20.02 -9.37 2.73
C SER A 18 -18.85 -8.39 2.50
N PHE A 19 -17.66 -8.96 2.35
CA PHE A 19 -16.44 -8.23 2.01
C PHE A 19 -15.91 -8.76 0.67
N ALA A 20 -15.46 -7.88 -0.21
CA ALA A 20 -14.78 -8.26 -1.42
C ALA A 20 -13.29 -7.92 -1.34
N TYR A 21 -12.43 -8.92 -1.48
CA TYR A 21 -10.98 -8.69 -1.57
C TYR A 21 -10.60 -7.93 -2.83
N ALA A 22 -11.33 -8.15 -3.91
CA ALA A 22 -11.15 -7.43 -5.16
C ALA A 22 -12.45 -7.34 -5.94
N VAL A 23 -12.55 -6.29 -6.75
CA VAL A 23 -13.61 -6.11 -7.75
C VAL A 23 -12.96 -5.80 -9.08
N LYS A 24 -13.36 -6.53 -10.14
CA LYS A 24 -12.97 -6.25 -11.51
C LYS A 24 -14.13 -5.60 -12.25
N ALA A 25 -13.86 -4.47 -12.89
CA ALA A 25 -14.82 -3.71 -13.70
C ALA A 25 -14.18 -3.38 -15.06
N GLY A 26 -14.57 -4.11 -16.10
CA GLY A 26 -13.85 -4.06 -17.37
C GLY A 26 -12.40 -4.53 -17.21
N PRO A 27 -11.40 -3.77 -17.67
CA PRO A 27 -9.99 -4.09 -17.50
C PRO A 27 -9.45 -3.70 -16.11
N TRP A 28 -10.16 -2.88 -15.37
CA TRP A 28 -9.72 -2.37 -14.05
C TRP A 28 -9.98 -3.38 -12.94
N ILE A 29 -8.98 -3.58 -12.08
CA ILE A 29 -9.04 -4.43 -10.89
C ILE A 29 -8.73 -3.58 -9.67
N PHE A 30 -9.66 -3.54 -8.74
CA PHE A 30 -9.56 -2.80 -7.49
C PHE A 30 -9.42 -3.80 -6.34
N LEU A 31 -8.23 -3.90 -5.77
CA LEU A 31 -7.98 -4.67 -4.56
C LEU A 31 -8.20 -3.75 -3.36
N ASN A 32 -9.11 -4.15 -2.48
CA ASN A 32 -9.46 -3.40 -1.28
C ASN A 32 -8.32 -3.44 -0.25
N GLY A 33 -8.45 -2.80 0.90
CA GLY A 33 -7.46 -2.84 1.97
C GLY A 33 -7.19 -4.28 2.45
N HIS A 34 -6.05 -4.82 2.04
CA HIS A 34 -5.59 -6.13 2.46
C HIS A 34 -4.73 -6.01 3.73
N GLU A 35 -5.06 -6.81 4.72
CA GLU A 35 -4.30 -6.98 5.94
C GLU A 35 -3.90 -8.46 6.06
N ALA A 36 -2.86 -8.77 6.79
CA ALA A 36 -2.42 -10.16 7.03
C ALA A 36 -3.32 -10.86 8.04
N PHE A 37 -4.56 -10.97 7.68
CA PHE A 37 -5.66 -11.38 8.52
C PHE A 37 -6.68 -12.17 7.68
N ASP A 38 -7.23 -13.21 8.25
CA ASP A 38 -8.31 -14.00 7.74
C ASP A 38 -9.54 -13.80 8.63
N PHE A 39 -10.71 -13.59 8.03
CA PHE A 39 -11.92 -13.27 8.78
C PHE A 39 -12.48 -14.45 9.61
N GLU A 40 -12.05 -15.66 9.32
CA GLU A 40 -12.50 -16.87 10.04
C GLU A 40 -11.46 -17.31 11.07
N SER A 41 -10.18 -17.31 10.69
CA SER A 41 -9.08 -17.87 11.48
C SER A 41 -8.17 -16.83 12.14
N GLY A 42 -8.37 -15.52 11.85
CA GLY A 42 -7.55 -14.45 12.38
C GLY A 42 -6.19 -14.33 11.69
N ILE A 43 -5.11 -14.09 12.44
CA ILE A 43 -3.78 -13.92 11.88
C ILE A 43 -3.16 -15.29 11.55
N PRO A 44 -2.77 -15.56 10.29
CA PRO A 44 -2.15 -16.82 9.90
C PRO A 44 -0.88 -17.11 10.68
N GLU A 45 -0.63 -18.38 11.01
CA GLU A 45 0.56 -18.81 11.76
C GLU A 45 1.86 -18.36 11.07
N ALA A 46 1.93 -18.43 9.75
CA ALA A 46 3.07 -17.98 8.97
C ALA A 46 3.40 -16.48 9.19
N VAL A 47 2.42 -15.69 9.58
CA VAL A 47 2.54 -14.25 9.91
C VAL A 47 2.81 -14.07 11.41
N ALA A 48 2.05 -14.74 12.27
CA ALA A 48 2.21 -14.65 13.72
C ALA A 48 3.60 -15.12 14.18
N GLY A 49 4.14 -16.12 13.52
CA GLY A 49 5.40 -16.76 13.87
C GLY A 49 5.23 -17.93 14.83
N LEU A 50 6.34 -18.56 15.18
CA LEU A 50 6.35 -19.72 16.07
C LEU A 50 5.88 -19.33 17.49
N ALA A 51 4.94 -20.04 18.06
CA ALA A 51 4.35 -19.74 19.38
C ALA A 51 5.40 -19.65 20.48
N GLY A 52 6.44 -20.25 20.60
CA GLY A 52 7.51 -20.09 21.60
C GLY A 52 8.54 -19.00 21.26
N PHE A 53 8.62 -18.59 19.99
CA PHE A 53 9.66 -17.72 19.47
C PHE A 53 9.11 -16.70 18.46
N PRO A 54 8.18 -15.82 18.86
CA PRO A 54 7.48 -14.93 17.93
C PRO A 54 8.40 -13.92 17.23
N LEU A 55 9.56 -13.63 17.78
CA LEU A 55 10.57 -12.73 17.22
C LEU A 55 11.63 -13.44 16.37
N PHE A 56 11.58 -14.78 16.28
CA PHE A 56 12.53 -15.53 15.48
C PHE A 56 12.25 -15.38 13.97
N GLY A 57 13.31 -15.17 13.20
CA GLY A 57 13.24 -15.04 11.75
C GLY A 57 12.95 -13.61 11.28
N ARG A 58 12.14 -13.47 10.22
CA ARG A 58 11.80 -12.14 9.67
C ARG A 58 10.90 -11.36 10.63
N PRO A 59 11.08 -10.03 10.75
CA PRO A 59 10.17 -9.17 11.52
C PRO A 59 8.71 -9.38 11.12
N ARG A 60 7.79 -9.28 12.08
CA ARG A 60 6.35 -9.50 11.82
C ARG A 60 5.82 -8.65 10.67
N SER A 61 6.11 -7.34 10.67
CA SER A 61 5.67 -6.46 9.58
C SER A 61 6.22 -6.87 8.21
N ARG A 62 7.38 -7.52 8.15
CA ARG A 62 7.89 -8.12 6.91
C ARG A 62 7.05 -9.33 6.49
N ARG A 63 6.72 -10.23 7.42
CA ARG A 63 5.87 -11.40 7.15
C ARG A 63 4.46 -10.99 6.73
N GLU A 64 3.91 -9.94 7.37
CA GLU A 64 2.63 -9.35 6.97
C GLU A 64 2.69 -8.81 5.54
N GLY A 65 3.73 -8.06 5.19
CA GLY A 65 3.92 -7.55 3.84
C GLY A 65 4.06 -8.65 2.79
N ASP A 66 4.88 -9.66 3.05
CA ASP A 66 5.06 -10.83 2.18
C ASP A 66 3.71 -11.55 1.96
N PHE A 67 2.92 -11.76 3.02
CA PHE A 67 1.61 -12.39 2.96
C PHE A 67 0.60 -11.58 2.14
N ILE A 68 0.49 -10.27 2.42
CA ILE A 68 -0.44 -9.37 1.74
C ILE A 68 -0.15 -9.33 0.24
N LEU A 69 1.09 -9.08 -0.14
CA LEU A 69 1.48 -8.94 -1.53
C LEU A 69 1.37 -10.26 -2.31
N HIS A 70 1.68 -11.38 -1.66
CA HIS A 70 1.46 -12.71 -2.25
C HIS A 70 -0.02 -12.96 -2.53
N ARG A 71 -0.91 -12.68 -1.56
CA ARG A 71 -2.36 -12.81 -1.74
C ARG A 71 -2.90 -11.89 -2.83
N MET A 72 -2.44 -10.64 -2.88
CA MET A 72 -2.78 -9.70 -3.95
C MET A 72 -2.40 -10.26 -5.32
N ARG A 73 -1.18 -10.78 -5.47
CA ARG A 73 -0.72 -11.42 -6.71
C ARG A 73 -1.59 -12.60 -7.10
N GLN A 74 -1.95 -13.47 -6.17
CA GLN A 74 -2.83 -14.61 -6.47
C GLN A 74 -4.18 -14.15 -7.02
N ILE A 75 -4.81 -13.15 -6.38
CA ILE A 75 -6.09 -12.61 -6.83
C ILE A 75 -5.96 -11.95 -8.20
N LEU A 76 -4.90 -11.16 -8.44
CA LEU A 76 -4.67 -10.55 -9.73
C LEU A 76 -4.56 -11.58 -10.86
N ARG A 77 -3.87 -12.69 -10.61
CA ARG A 77 -3.72 -13.79 -11.58
C ARG A 77 -5.06 -14.46 -11.92
N GLU A 78 -5.98 -14.59 -10.97
CA GLU A 78 -7.32 -15.08 -11.23
C GLU A 78 -8.08 -14.16 -12.21
N PHE A 79 -7.79 -12.86 -12.21
CA PHE A 79 -8.38 -11.87 -13.11
C PHE A 79 -7.55 -11.61 -14.37
N GLY A 80 -6.48 -12.37 -14.63
CA GLY A 80 -5.64 -12.23 -15.81
C GLY A 80 -4.63 -11.09 -15.73
N SER A 81 -4.18 -10.71 -14.52
CA SER A 81 -3.21 -9.64 -14.27
C SER A 81 -2.09 -10.11 -13.33
N ASP A 82 -1.19 -9.22 -12.96
CA ASP A 82 -0.13 -9.45 -11.95
C ASP A 82 0.24 -8.12 -11.28
N LEU A 83 1.07 -8.15 -10.24
CA LEU A 83 1.57 -6.94 -9.55
C LEU A 83 2.28 -5.97 -10.50
N SER A 84 2.93 -6.47 -11.55
CA SER A 84 3.57 -5.64 -12.59
C SER A 84 2.60 -4.77 -13.39
N HIS A 85 1.30 -5.05 -13.31
CA HIS A 85 0.25 -4.25 -13.93
C HIS A 85 -0.48 -3.34 -12.91
N GLY A 86 0.10 -3.17 -11.73
CA GLY A 86 -0.36 -2.19 -10.76
C GLY A 86 -0.17 -0.76 -11.25
N VAL A 87 -1.14 0.11 -11.03
CA VAL A 87 -1.08 1.54 -11.41
C VAL A 87 -1.12 2.47 -10.20
N ARG A 88 -1.60 1.98 -9.05
CA ARG A 88 -1.65 2.73 -7.79
C ARG A 88 -1.57 1.79 -6.61
N LEU A 89 -0.71 2.12 -5.62
CA LEU A 89 -0.55 1.35 -4.38
C LEU A 89 -0.67 2.29 -3.19
N ASP A 90 -1.67 2.09 -2.34
CA ASP A 90 -1.84 2.84 -1.10
C ASP A 90 -1.56 1.94 0.11
N GLN A 91 -0.87 2.48 1.10
CA GLN A 91 -0.34 1.74 2.24
C GLN A 91 -0.60 2.51 3.53
N TYR A 92 -1.09 1.81 4.52
CA TYR A 92 -1.51 2.36 5.80
C TYR A 92 -0.84 1.59 6.94
N TYR A 93 -0.30 2.32 7.93
CA TYR A 93 0.46 1.75 9.02
C TYR A 93 0.03 2.36 10.36
N PRO A 94 -0.29 1.56 11.38
CA PRO A 94 -0.49 2.07 12.74
C PRO A 94 0.78 2.62 13.37
N HIS A 95 1.95 2.21 12.89
CA HIS A 95 3.22 2.64 13.43
C HIS A 95 4.30 2.77 12.35
N PRO A 96 5.12 3.84 12.36
CA PRO A 96 6.16 4.08 11.35
C PRO A 96 7.22 2.97 11.28
N ARG A 97 7.45 2.21 12.35
CA ARG A 97 8.38 1.06 12.36
C ARG A 97 8.02 -0.05 11.36
N ALA A 98 6.75 -0.16 10.96
CA ALA A 98 6.32 -1.15 9.97
C ALA A 98 6.77 -0.78 8.54
N VAL A 99 7.00 0.49 8.26
CA VAL A 99 7.26 1.02 6.91
C VAL A 99 8.48 0.37 6.27
N ALA A 100 9.63 0.39 6.94
CA ALA A 100 10.87 -0.16 6.39
C ALA A 100 10.77 -1.66 6.09
N ALA A 101 10.18 -2.43 7.01
CA ALA A 101 10.00 -3.87 6.84
C ALA A 101 9.05 -4.19 5.67
N TYR A 102 7.96 -3.45 5.53
CA TYR A 102 7.05 -3.59 4.40
C TYR A 102 7.70 -3.17 3.07
N HIS A 103 8.50 -2.11 3.05
CA HIS A 103 9.22 -1.70 1.84
C HIS A 103 10.14 -2.82 1.33
N LEU A 104 10.80 -3.56 2.21
CA LEU A 104 11.58 -4.74 1.83
C LEU A 104 10.71 -5.84 1.19
N ALA A 105 9.49 -6.08 1.72
CA ALA A 105 8.54 -7.00 1.10
C ALA A 105 8.12 -6.52 -0.28
N ARG A 106 7.78 -5.24 -0.38
CA ARG A 106 7.35 -4.60 -1.62
C ARG A 106 8.42 -4.70 -2.72
N HIS A 107 9.67 -4.38 -2.41
CA HIS A 107 10.78 -4.54 -3.37
C HIS A 107 10.96 -5.98 -3.82
N ALA A 108 10.86 -6.94 -2.90
CA ALA A 108 10.99 -8.35 -3.25
C ALA A 108 9.87 -8.84 -4.18
N GLU A 109 8.65 -8.33 -4.00
CA GLU A 109 7.48 -8.77 -4.76
C GLU A 109 7.28 -8.02 -6.08
N PHE A 110 7.52 -6.71 -6.11
CA PHE A 110 7.34 -5.90 -7.33
C PHE A 110 8.59 -5.87 -8.23
N GLY A 111 9.79 -6.16 -7.70
CA GLY A 111 11.04 -6.06 -8.46
C GLY A 111 11.34 -4.62 -8.91
N ASP A 112 11.61 -4.46 -10.20
CA ASP A 112 12.05 -3.18 -10.79
C ASP A 112 10.92 -2.18 -11.05
N TYR A 113 9.67 -2.57 -10.80
CA TYR A 113 8.52 -1.69 -10.99
C TYR A 113 7.62 -1.68 -9.76
N ILE A 114 7.65 -0.59 -9.04
CA ILE A 114 6.69 -0.30 -7.97
C ILE A 114 5.79 0.83 -8.46
N PRO A 115 4.46 0.66 -8.50
CA PRO A 115 3.55 1.70 -8.96
C PRO A 115 3.58 2.94 -8.07
N PRO A 116 3.06 4.09 -8.55
CA PRO A 116 2.88 5.27 -7.73
C PRO A 116 2.22 4.91 -6.41
N SER A 117 2.84 5.30 -5.30
CA SER A 117 2.38 4.87 -3.99
C SER A 117 2.26 6.01 -2.98
N THR A 118 1.36 5.82 -2.01
CA THR A 118 1.22 6.72 -0.86
C THR A 118 1.27 5.89 0.41
N SER A 119 2.05 6.36 1.37
CA SER A 119 2.12 5.78 2.72
C SER A 119 1.51 6.74 3.71
N VAL A 120 0.59 6.25 4.54
CA VAL A 120 -0.11 7.04 5.56
C VAL A 120 0.04 6.37 6.91
N ILE A 121 0.39 7.15 7.93
CA ILE A 121 0.33 6.70 9.31
C ILE A 121 -1.09 6.96 9.83
N MET A 122 -1.72 5.94 10.41
CA MET A 122 -3.07 5.99 10.94
C MET A 122 -3.11 5.41 12.36
N GLU A 123 -4.20 5.60 13.07
CA GLU A 123 -4.31 5.14 14.45
C GLU A 123 -4.27 3.61 14.58
N ARG A 124 -5.00 2.89 13.72
CA ARG A 124 -5.05 1.42 13.71
C ARG A 124 -5.51 0.88 12.36
N CYS A 125 -5.17 -0.37 12.08
CA CYS A 125 -5.76 -1.18 11.02
C CYS A 125 -7.11 -1.77 11.46
N PHE A 126 -7.79 -2.46 10.56
CA PHE A 126 -9.05 -3.15 10.86
C PHE A 126 -8.83 -4.34 11.80
N GLY A 127 -7.86 -5.20 11.50
CA GLY A 127 -7.43 -6.27 12.40
C GLY A 127 -6.67 -5.72 13.59
N ALA A 128 -7.07 -6.10 14.83
CA ALA A 128 -6.56 -5.52 16.07
C ALA A 128 -5.02 -5.57 16.19
N ASP A 129 -4.41 -6.61 15.66
CA ASP A 129 -2.96 -6.85 15.76
C ASP A 129 -2.23 -6.75 14.43
N THR A 130 -2.86 -6.23 13.37
CA THR A 130 -2.22 -6.03 12.08
C THR A 130 -1.45 -4.71 12.05
N THR A 131 -0.31 -4.69 11.39
CA THR A 131 0.59 -3.52 11.33
C THR A 131 0.61 -2.88 9.95
N ILE A 132 -0.09 -3.46 8.98
CA ILE A 132 -0.12 -2.98 7.60
C ILE A 132 -1.51 -3.26 7.01
N SER A 133 -2.07 -2.25 6.35
CA SER A 133 -3.17 -2.38 5.40
C SER A 133 -2.72 -1.85 4.05
N SER A 134 -3.02 -2.55 2.96
CA SER A 134 -2.59 -2.14 1.62
C SER A 134 -3.69 -2.36 0.59
N SER A 135 -3.87 -1.41 -0.30
CA SER A 135 -4.79 -1.49 -1.43
C SER A 135 -4.05 -1.25 -2.75
N LEU A 136 -4.54 -1.85 -3.82
CA LEU A 136 -3.90 -1.76 -5.13
C LEU A 136 -4.96 -1.59 -6.22
N VAL A 137 -4.72 -0.67 -7.14
CA VAL A 137 -5.41 -0.63 -8.42
C VAL A 137 -4.49 -1.20 -9.49
N ALA A 138 -5.01 -2.13 -10.27
CA ALA A 138 -4.28 -2.76 -11.36
C ALA A 138 -5.15 -2.85 -12.63
N VAL A 139 -4.54 -3.19 -13.74
CA VAL A 139 -5.25 -3.39 -15.01
C VAL A 139 -4.96 -4.79 -15.58
N VAL A 140 -5.91 -5.34 -16.30
CA VAL A 140 -5.66 -6.46 -17.21
C VAL A 140 -4.90 -5.89 -18.41
N PRO A 141 -3.71 -6.44 -18.75
CA PRO A 141 -2.89 -5.89 -19.83
C PRO A 141 -3.62 -5.98 -21.18
N GLY A 142 -3.43 -4.96 -22.01
CA GLY A 142 -3.99 -4.86 -23.34
C GLY A 142 -3.48 -3.61 -24.04
N ALA A 143 -3.64 -3.50 -25.37
CA ALA A 143 -3.07 -2.41 -26.14
C ALA A 143 -3.50 -1.00 -25.67
N GLU A 144 -4.74 -0.87 -25.18
CA GLU A 144 -5.26 0.40 -24.68
C GLU A 144 -4.90 0.66 -23.19
N TYR A 145 -4.38 -0.35 -22.48
CA TYR A 145 -4.08 -0.32 -21.04
C TYR A 145 -2.60 -0.56 -20.77
N GLU A 146 -1.74 -0.10 -21.68
CA GLU A 146 -0.31 -0.09 -21.47
C GLU A 146 0.07 0.89 -20.36
N ILE A 147 0.94 0.46 -19.47
CA ILE A 147 1.43 1.27 -18.35
C ILE A 147 2.63 2.10 -18.81
N ARG A 148 2.44 3.40 -18.95
CA ARG A 148 3.49 4.34 -19.28
C ARG A 148 4.01 5.02 -18.03
N LYS A 149 5.27 4.72 -17.67
CA LYS A 149 5.97 5.35 -16.54
C LYS A 149 6.39 6.77 -16.93
N VAL A 150 6.13 7.73 -16.06
CA VAL A 150 6.47 9.14 -16.27
C VAL A 150 7.26 9.66 -15.07
N HIS A 151 8.37 10.32 -15.35
CA HIS A 151 9.21 10.99 -14.37
C HIS A 151 9.18 12.50 -14.69
N PRO A 152 8.24 13.24 -14.10
CA PRO A 152 8.14 14.68 -14.36
C PRO A 152 9.40 15.42 -13.93
N GLU A 153 9.81 16.42 -14.70
CA GLU A 153 10.93 17.28 -14.35
C GLU A 153 10.63 18.01 -13.03
N GLY A 154 11.63 18.12 -12.16
CA GLY A 154 11.50 18.78 -10.86
C GLY A 154 10.74 17.99 -9.79
N VAL A 155 10.22 16.81 -10.11
CA VAL A 155 9.63 15.89 -9.11
C VAL A 155 10.71 14.94 -8.61
N ALA A 156 11.08 15.11 -7.35
CA ALA A 156 12.05 14.23 -6.72
C ALA A 156 11.44 12.83 -6.51
N SER A 157 12.12 11.82 -7.02
CA SER A 157 11.84 10.43 -6.61
C SER A 157 12.49 10.17 -5.26
N ALA A 158 11.77 9.49 -4.35
CA ALA A 158 12.36 9.05 -3.09
C ALA A 158 13.29 7.85 -3.36
N PRO A 159 14.63 8.01 -3.24
CA PRO A 159 15.58 6.97 -3.68
C PRO A 159 15.40 5.63 -2.99
N THR A 160 14.94 5.65 -1.73
CA THR A 160 14.77 4.45 -0.91
C THR A 160 13.41 3.76 -1.09
N SER A 161 12.43 4.43 -1.68
CA SER A 161 11.07 3.91 -1.86
C SER A 161 10.89 3.12 -3.15
N GLY A 162 11.70 3.41 -4.18
CA GLY A 162 11.75 2.71 -5.46
C GLY A 162 10.49 2.81 -6.33
N PHE A 163 9.48 3.58 -5.94
CA PHE A 163 8.26 3.73 -6.73
C PHE A 163 8.42 4.71 -7.88
N VAL A 164 7.65 4.48 -8.93
CA VAL A 164 7.54 5.43 -10.05
C VAL A 164 6.68 6.61 -9.62
N PRO A 165 7.11 7.87 -9.83
CA PRO A 165 6.36 9.04 -9.35
C PRO A 165 4.99 9.19 -10.04
N THR A 166 4.89 8.82 -11.31
CA THR A 166 3.66 8.96 -12.08
C THR A 166 3.53 7.85 -13.11
N VAL A 167 2.32 7.37 -13.27
CA VAL A 167 1.93 6.40 -14.32
C VAL A 167 0.75 6.96 -15.10
N VAL A 168 0.78 6.79 -16.41
CA VAL A 168 -0.36 7.01 -17.30
C VAL A 168 -0.80 5.66 -17.82
N CYS A 169 -2.08 5.36 -17.70
CA CYS A 169 -2.70 4.15 -18.22
C CYS A 169 -4.07 4.50 -18.79
N ASN A 170 -4.25 4.31 -20.09
CA ASN A 170 -5.42 4.80 -20.81
C ASN A 170 -5.60 6.32 -20.59
N GLU A 171 -6.77 6.80 -20.23
CA GLU A 171 -7.10 8.20 -19.96
C GLU A 171 -6.74 8.67 -18.53
N PHE A 172 -6.23 7.77 -17.67
CA PHE A 172 -5.97 8.06 -16.26
C PHE A 172 -4.50 8.35 -16.00
N VAL A 173 -4.27 9.29 -15.09
CA VAL A 173 -2.95 9.62 -14.54
C VAL A 173 -2.93 9.29 -13.05
N PHE A 174 -2.01 8.45 -12.64
CA PHE A 174 -1.81 8.06 -11.24
C PHE A 174 -0.53 8.71 -10.73
N VAL A 175 -0.63 9.49 -9.66
CA VAL A 175 0.48 10.24 -9.07
C VAL A 175 0.76 9.71 -7.67
N ALA A 176 2.02 9.47 -7.35
CA ALA A 176 2.44 9.10 -6.00
C ALA A 176 2.14 10.21 -4.99
N GLY A 177 2.08 9.86 -3.71
CA GLY A 177 1.96 10.84 -2.62
C GLY A 177 3.08 11.86 -2.69
N GLN A 178 2.72 13.14 -2.60
CA GLN A 178 3.67 14.26 -2.65
C GLN A 178 3.81 14.88 -1.27
N MET A 179 5.03 15.26 -0.93
CA MET A 179 5.36 15.98 0.31
C MET A 179 6.11 17.25 -0.03
N ALA A 180 5.89 18.29 0.74
CA ALA A 180 6.60 19.57 0.62
C ALA A 180 8.02 19.46 1.20
N HIS A 181 8.83 18.61 0.61
CA HIS A 181 10.14 18.28 1.14
C HIS A 181 11.16 18.11 0.01
N ASN A 182 12.33 18.67 0.21
CA ASN A 182 13.46 18.53 -0.69
C ASN A 182 14.33 17.35 -0.23
N PRO A 183 14.65 16.38 -1.10
CA PRO A 183 15.48 15.23 -0.74
C PRO A 183 16.82 15.66 -0.14
N GLY A 184 17.12 15.16 1.06
CA GLY A 184 18.36 15.50 1.79
C GLY A 184 18.37 16.88 2.46
N GLN A 185 17.36 17.71 2.26
CA GLN A 185 17.29 19.07 2.83
C GLN A 185 16.16 19.27 3.85
N GLY A 186 15.23 18.30 3.95
CA GLY A 186 14.08 18.41 4.83
C GLY A 186 12.89 19.16 4.22
N LEU A 187 12.06 19.76 5.04
CA LEU A 187 10.88 20.51 4.61
C LEU A 187 11.30 21.73 3.78
N ASP A 188 10.64 21.93 2.64
CA ASP A 188 10.84 23.13 1.81
C ASP A 188 10.52 24.38 2.63
N PRO A 189 11.38 25.41 2.64
CA PRO A 189 11.14 26.63 3.42
C PRO A 189 9.81 27.32 3.12
N ARG A 190 9.28 27.18 1.88
CA ARG A 190 7.99 27.74 1.48
C ARG A 190 6.79 27.00 2.09
N ALA A 191 7.03 25.79 2.59
CA ALA A 191 6.00 24.98 3.26
C ALA A 191 6.01 25.14 4.79
N HIS A 192 6.87 26.02 5.32
CA HIS A 192 6.84 26.35 6.75
C HIS A 192 5.53 27.05 7.11
N VAL A 193 4.96 26.63 8.23
CA VAL A 193 3.75 27.28 8.77
C VAL A 193 4.10 28.73 9.13
N PRO A 194 3.32 29.71 8.66
CA PRO A 194 3.55 31.11 9.05
C PRO A 194 3.59 31.29 10.57
N GLU A 195 4.39 32.24 11.06
CA GLU A 195 4.65 32.42 12.48
C GLU A 195 3.39 32.60 13.33
N HIS A 196 2.37 33.28 12.78
CA HIS A 196 1.05 33.45 13.42
C HIS A 196 0.20 32.16 13.52
N SER A 197 0.58 31.13 12.78
CA SER A 197 -0.05 29.80 12.81
C SER A 197 0.88 28.74 13.44
N ALA A 198 2.01 29.12 14.01
CA ALA A 198 3.02 28.23 14.55
C ALA A 198 2.51 27.35 15.70
N TRP A 199 1.43 27.77 16.38
CA TRP A 199 0.72 26.96 17.38
C TRP A 199 0.22 25.60 16.82
N ALA A 200 -0.13 25.54 15.54
CA ALA A 200 -0.55 24.29 14.89
C ALA A 200 0.63 23.39 14.49
N GLY A 201 1.83 23.97 14.33
CA GLY A 201 3.03 23.25 13.86
C GLY A 201 3.95 22.76 14.98
N THR A 202 4.00 23.46 16.10
CA THR A 202 4.93 23.17 17.20
C THR A 202 4.61 21.89 17.97
N GLU A 203 3.34 21.50 18.06
CA GLU A 203 2.97 20.23 18.70
C GLU A 203 3.36 18.99 17.91
N ILE A 204 3.46 19.10 16.58
CA ILE A 204 3.88 18.00 15.71
C ILE A 204 5.41 17.86 15.68
N ALA A 205 6.12 18.99 15.73
CA ALA A 205 7.59 19.01 15.69
C ALA A 205 8.24 18.67 17.05
N SER A 206 7.53 18.82 18.15
CA SER A 206 8.06 18.63 19.51
C SER A 206 7.81 17.24 20.10
N ARG A 207 7.17 16.31 19.38
CA ARG A 207 7.08 14.93 19.86
C ARG A 207 8.44 14.25 19.65
N PRO A 208 9.21 13.97 20.71
CA PRO A 208 10.43 13.19 20.56
C PRO A 208 10.05 11.80 20.03
N ASN A 209 10.85 11.31 19.11
CA ASN A 209 10.78 9.92 18.66
C ASN A 209 11.03 9.00 19.89
N SER A 210 9.98 8.62 20.57
CA SER A 210 9.99 7.61 21.63
C SER A 210 9.67 6.24 21.05
#